data_22084bbf0f43bd6b9c1758ff2000814c
#
_entry.id   22084bbf0f43bd6b9c1758ff2000814c
#
_cell.length_a   1.000
_cell.length_b   1.000
_cell.length_c   1.000
_cell.angle_alpha   90.00
_cell.angle_beta   90.00
_cell.angle_gamma   90.00
#
_symmetry.space_group_name_H-M   'P 1'
#
loop_
_entity.id
_entity.type
_entity.pdbx_description
1 polymer ?
#
loop_
_entity_poly.entity_id
_entity_poly.type
_entity_poly.pdbx_seq_one_letter_code
_entity_poly.pdbx_strand_id
1 'polypeptide(L)'
;MFDGALRESTNPISLSIDTKIQYAVRDGVQKSTNEFNAVGGAAVVMNISNREIISLVSLPYFDPNKKLGQNDKYRFNMITPAVIEPRISAKNFKASMALETGKITSFTQFDARFPLKVGRFIIHGKIAREIGA
;
A
#
# COMPACT_ATOMS: atom_id res chain seq x y z
N MET A 1 20.99 9.82 -7.47
CA MET A 1 22.30 9.17 -7.36
C MET A 1 22.33 7.80 -8.04
N PHE A 2 21.43 7.54 -9.00
CA PHE A 2 21.40 6.29 -9.80
C PHE A 2 21.69 6.53 -11.30
N ASP A 3 21.92 7.76 -11.69
CA ASP A 3 22.02 8.16 -13.12
C ASP A 3 23.37 7.84 -13.76
N GLY A 4 24.40 7.63 -12.98
CA GLY A 4 25.76 7.34 -13.48
C GLY A 4 26.02 5.88 -13.86
N ALA A 5 25.44 4.94 -13.12
CA ALA A 5 25.72 3.52 -13.29
C ALA A 5 25.04 2.89 -14.52
N LEU A 6 23.95 3.49 -15.00
CA LEU A 6 23.18 2.96 -16.15
C LEU A 6 23.72 3.41 -17.51
N ARG A 7 24.57 4.43 -17.56
CA ARG A 7 25.10 4.99 -18.81
C ARG A 7 26.33 4.25 -19.37
N GLU A 8 27.00 3.46 -18.54
CA GLU A 8 28.23 2.79 -18.94
C GLU A 8 28.05 1.28 -19.26
N SER A 9 26.91 0.68 -18.92
CA SER A 9 26.67 -0.74 -19.16
C SER A 9 25.79 -0.94 -20.37
N THR A 10 26.34 -1.57 -21.42
CA THR A 10 25.59 -2.06 -22.57
C THR A 10 24.94 -3.44 -22.32
N ASN A 11 25.17 -4.03 -21.15
CA ASN A 11 24.61 -5.33 -20.79
C ASN A 11 23.13 -5.20 -20.38
N PRO A 12 22.28 -6.14 -20.79
CA PRO A 12 20.88 -6.15 -20.36
C PRO A 12 20.77 -6.34 -18.83
N ILE A 13 19.89 -5.57 -18.21
CA ILE A 13 19.60 -5.68 -16.77
C ILE A 13 18.40 -6.62 -16.60
N SER A 14 18.58 -7.69 -15.81
CA SER A 14 17.49 -8.57 -15.41
C SER A 14 16.81 -8.03 -14.16
N LEU A 15 15.49 -7.97 -14.18
CA LEU A 15 14.65 -7.57 -13.06
C LEU A 15 13.89 -8.78 -12.52
N SER A 16 13.53 -8.75 -11.24
CA SER A 16 12.69 -9.75 -10.58
C SER A 16 11.19 -9.59 -10.90
N ILE A 17 10.82 -8.59 -11.67
CA ILE A 17 9.43 -8.27 -12.00
C ILE A 17 8.84 -9.34 -12.93
N ASP A 18 7.72 -9.95 -12.49
CA ASP A 18 6.89 -10.82 -13.34
C ASP A 18 5.87 -9.97 -14.09
N THR A 19 5.93 -10.00 -15.41
CA THR A 19 5.08 -9.16 -16.28
C THR A 19 3.61 -9.52 -16.20
N LYS A 20 3.25 -10.79 -15.95
CA LYS A 20 1.86 -11.22 -15.81
C LYS A 20 1.27 -10.71 -14.50
N ILE A 21 2.02 -10.85 -13.41
CA ILE A 21 1.63 -10.35 -12.10
C ILE A 21 1.57 -8.83 -12.13
N GLN A 22 2.55 -8.17 -12.74
CA GLN A 22 2.58 -6.73 -12.93
C GLN A 22 1.31 -6.22 -13.64
N TYR A 23 0.90 -6.89 -14.72
CA TYR A 23 -0.31 -6.53 -15.44
C TYR A 23 -1.57 -6.70 -14.58
N ALA A 24 -1.73 -7.84 -13.91
CA ALA A 24 -2.88 -8.13 -13.07
C ALA A 24 -3.01 -7.12 -11.90
N VAL A 25 -1.90 -6.82 -11.24
CA VAL A 25 -1.85 -5.84 -10.13
C VAL A 25 -2.19 -4.45 -10.64
N ARG A 26 -1.64 -4.05 -11.79
CA ARG A 26 -1.95 -2.74 -12.40
C ARG A 26 -3.44 -2.61 -12.74
N ASP A 27 -4.04 -3.65 -13.33
CA ASP A 27 -5.47 -3.64 -13.66
C ASP A 27 -6.32 -3.51 -12.40
N GLY A 28 -5.99 -4.25 -11.33
CA GLY A 28 -6.67 -4.15 -10.04
C GLY A 28 -6.58 -2.75 -9.42
N VAL A 29 -5.38 -2.16 -9.38
CA VAL A 29 -5.18 -0.81 -8.84
C VAL A 29 -5.92 0.23 -9.70
N GLN A 30 -5.91 0.08 -11.03
CA GLN A 30 -6.62 1.00 -11.93
C GLN A 30 -8.15 0.94 -11.71
N LYS A 31 -8.72 -0.25 -11.56
CA LYS A 31 -10.15 -0.43 -11.27
C LYS A 31 -10.50 0.21 -9.93
N SER A 32 -9.72 -0.05 -8.90
CA SER A 32 -9.95 0.54 -7.56
C SER A 32 -9.82 2.07 -7.58
N THR A 33 -8.81 2.64 -8.25
CA THR A 33 -8.67 4.09 -8.34
C THR A 33 -9.86 4.74 -9.05
N ASN A 34 -10.41 4.09 -10.08
CA ASN A 34 -11.59 4.58 -10.79
C ASN A 34 -12.86 4.46 -9.93
N GLU A 35 -13.06 3.32 -9.27
CA GLU A 35 -14.22 3.07 -8.42
C GLU A 35 -14.32 4.05 -7.25
N PHE A 36 -13.21 4.32 -6.59
CA PHE A 36 -13.15 5.21 -5.43
C PHE A 36 -12.85 6.67 -5.79
N ASN A 37 -12.77 7.02 -7.08
CA ASN A 37 -12.36 8.36 -7.55
C ASN A 37 -11.07 8.86 -6.85
N ALA A 38 -10.11 7.96 -6.66
CA ALA A 38 -8.88 8.26 -5.97
C ALA A 38 -7.92 9.08 -6.86
N VAL A 39 -7.14 9.97 -6.26
CA VAL A 39 -6.12 10.79 -6.94
C VAL A 39 -5.02 9.91 -7.55
N GLY A 40 -4.79 8.75 -6.96
CA GLY A 40 -3.81 7.78 -7.40
C GLY A 40 -3.83 6.54 -6.53
N GLY A 41 -3.01 5.57 -6.88
CA GLY A 41 -2.90 4.33 -6.13
C GLY A 41 -1.53 3.68 -6.34
N ALA A 42 -1.10 2.88 -5.39
CA ALA A 42 0.13 2.13 -5.50
C ALA A 42 -0.02 0.73 -4.92
N ALA A 43 0.71 -0.22 -5.49
CA ALA A 43 0.79 -1.57 -4.97
C ALA A 43 2.18 -2.16 -5.17
N VAL A 44 2.61 -2.95 -4.19
CA VAL A 44 3.87 -3.71 -4.24
C VAL A 44 3.56 -5.16 -3.91
N VAL A 45 4.06 -6.08 -4.73
CA VAL A 45 4.00 -7.52 -4.46
C VAL A 45 5.41 -8.03 -4.27
N MET A 46 5.66 -8.65 -3.14
CA MET A 46 6.97 -9.15 -2.76
C MET A 46 6.89 -10.63 -2.40
N ASN A 47 7.86 -11.40 -2.84
CA ASN A 47 8.06 -12.77 -2.39
C ASN A 47 8.64 -12.77 -0.97
N ILE A 48 7.91 -13.33 -0.01
CA ILE A 48 8.32 -13.35 1.40
C ILE A 48 9.54 -14.23 1.68
N SER A 49 9.80 -15.22 0.83
CA SER A 49 10.89 -16.18 1.03
C SER A 49 12.25 -15.61 0.67
N ASN A 50 12.33 -14.89 -0.46
CA ASN A 50 13.59 -14.33 -0.97
C ASN A 50 13.62 -12.79 -0.98
N ARG A 51 12.51 -12.14 -0.61
CA ARG A 51 12.35 -10.68 -0.54
C ARG A 51 12.45 -9.96 -1.88
N GLU A 52 12.32 -10.69 -2.99
CA GLU A 52 12.27 -10.08 -4.33
C GLU A 52 10.94 -9.39 -4.58
N ILE A 53 11.01 -8.22 -5.19
CA ILE A 53 9.83 -7.49 -5.64
C ILE A 53 9.39 -8.08 -6.98
N ILE A 54 8.20 -8.71 -6.99
CA ILE A 54 7.61 -9.35 -8.15
C ILE A 54 6.78 -8.37 -8.96
N SER A 55 6.15 -7.40 -8.30
CA SER A 55 5.36 -6.34 -8.95
C SER A 55 5.45 -5.04 -8.17
N LEU A 56 5.49 -3.93 -8.91
CA LEU A 56 5.56 -2.59 -8.35
C LEU A 56 4.76 -1.64 -9.24
N VAL A 57 3.61 -1.16 -8.75
CA VAL A 57 2.66 -0.33 -9.50
C VAL A 57 2.46 1.00 -8.80
N SER A 58 2.54 2.09 -9.55
CA SER A 58 2.21 3.43 -9.12
C SER A 58 1.35 4.11 -10.18
N LEU A 59 0.18 4.59 -9.80
CA LEU A 59 -0.78 5.29 -10.66
C LEU A 59 -1.06 6.70 -10.12
N PRO A 60 -1.27 7.70 -10.98
CA PRO A 60 -1.15 7.66 -12.43
C PRO A 60 0.29 7.45 -12.88
N TYR A 61 0.48 6.80 -14.01
CA TYR A 61 1.79 6.57 -14.60
C TYR A 61 1.97 7.39 -15.88
N PHE A 62 3.20 7.57 -16.29
CA PHE A 62 3.54 8.23 -17.55
C PHE A 62 4.07 7.21 -18.59
N ASP A 63 3.86 7.53 -19.85
CA ASP A 63 4.46 6.78 -20.96
C ASP A 63 5.93 7.23 -21.12
N PRO A 64 6.92 6.35 -20.88
CA PRO A 64 8.33 6.71 -20.96
C PRO A 64 8.78 7.10 -22.38
N ASN A 65 8.00 6.74 -23.41
CA ASN A 65 8.29 7.10 -24.80
C ASN A 65 7.80 8.50 -25.17
N LYS A 66 7.01 9.14 -24.31
CA LYS A 66 6.54 10.52 -24.52
C LYS A 66 7.41 11.50 -23.76
N LYS A 67 7.75 12.62 -24.40
CA LYS A 67 8.43 13.75 -23.73
C LYS A 67 7.44 14.40 -22.76
N LEU A 68 7.72 14.29 -21.48
CA LEU A 68 6.95 14.92 -20.41
C LEU A 68 7.63 16.22 -19.98
N GLY A 69 6.84 17.23 -19.63
CA GLY A 69 7.33 18.44 -18.99
C GLY A 69 7.95 18.13 -17.61
N GLN A 70 8.85 19.01 -17.14
CA GLN A 70 9.53 18.83 -15.85
C GLN A 70 8.57 18.80 -14.64
N ASN A 71 7.40 19.43 -14.73
CA ASN A 71 6.40 19.53 -13.67
C ASN A 71 5.19 18.60 -13.87
N ASP A 72 5.35 17.51 -14.60
CA ASP A 72 4.23 16.61 -14.84
C ASP A 72 3.93 15.77 -13.59
N LYS A 73 2.71 15.90 -13.08
CA LYS A 73 2.20 15.16 -11.92
C LYS A 73 2.24 13.63 -12.10
N TYR A 74 2.27 13.16 -13.35
CA TYR A 74 2.37 11.73 -13.67
C TYR A 74 3.75 11.13 -13.38
N ARG A 75 4.78 11.95 -13.14
CA ARG A 75 6.12 11.49 -12.74
C ARG A 75 6.23 11.16 -11.25
N PHE A 76 5.22 11.51 -10.47
CA PHE A 76 5.23 11.26 -9.04
C PHE A 76 5.06 9.76 -8.74
N ASN A 77 6.07 9.18 -8.12
CA ASN A 77 5.99 7.78 -7.67
C ASN A 77 5.30 7.71 -6.30
N MET A 78 4.09 7.14 -6.26
CA MET A 78 3.29 7.02 -5.03
C MET A 78 3.87 6.04 -4.01
N ILE A 79 4.87 5.24 -4.38
CA ILE A 79 5.41 4.18 -3.50
C ILE A 79 6.45 4.75 -2.52
N THR A 80 7.34 5.60 -3.01
CA THR A 80 8.50 6.05 -2.23
C THR A 80 8.29 7.40 -1.52
N PRO A 81 7.85 8.49 -2.20
CA PRO A 81 7.72 9.80 -1.56
C PRO A 81 6.30 10.11 -1.04
N ALA A 82 5.32 9.21 -1.24
CA ALA A 82 3.96 9.49 -0.80
C ALA A 82 3.87 9.54 0.73
N VAL A 83 3.31 10.62 1.24
CA VAL A 83 2.96 10.74 2.66
C VAL A 83 1.64 9.99 2.87
N ILE A 84 1.71 8.87 3.58
CA ILE A 84 0.55 8.03 3.88
C ILE A 84 0.24 8.14 5.38
N GLU A 85 -1.02 8.25 5.72
CA GLU A 85 -1.45 8.12 7.10
C GLU A 85 -1.45 6.63 7.51
N PRO A 86 -0.52 6.14 8.34
CA PRO A 86 -0.36 4.70 8.59
C PRO A 86 -1.41 4.10 9.53
N ARG A 87 -2.52 4.81 9.80
CA ARG A 87 -3.56 4.39 10.75
C ARG A 87 -4.13 3.01 10.46
N ILE A 88 -4.42 2.72 9.18
CA ILE A 88 -5.05 1.46 8.78
C ILE A 88 -4.02 0.33 8.84
N SER A 89 -2.82 0.55 8.34
CA SER A 89 -1.73 -0.43 8.40
C SER A 89 -1.38 -0.81 9.84
N ALA A 90 -1.29 0.15 10.73
CA ALA A 90 -1.02 -0.10 12.15
C ALA A 90 -2.10 -0.97 12.83
N LYS A 91 -3.37 -0.87 12.41
CA LYS A 91 -4.45 -1.72 12.93
C LYS A 91 -4.25 -3.18 12.53
N ASN A 92 -3.90 -3.44 11.27
CA ASN A 92 -3.66 -4.78 10.77
C ASN A 92 -2.47 -5.45 11.47
N PHE A 93 -1.37 -4.73 11.67
CA PHE A 93 -0.22 -5.23 12.44
C PHE A 93 -0.59 -5.58 13.87
N LYS A 94 -1.32 -4.70 14.56
CA LYS A 94 -1.76 -4.95 15.95
C LYS A 94 -2.69 -6.15 16.04
N ALA A 95 -3.62 -6.30 15.09
CA ALA A 95 -4.52 -7.45 15.04
C ALA A 95 -3.75 -8.76 14.79
N SER A 96 -2.82 -8.76 13.84
CA SER A 96 -1.99 -9.94 13.54
C SER A 96 -1.12 -10.34 14.75
N MET A 97 -0.45 -9.38 15.37
CA MET A 97 0.32 -9.63 16.59
C MET A 97 -0.54 -10.22 17.72
N ALA A 98 -1.75 -9.68 17.90
CA ALA A 98 -2.65 -10.16 18.94
C ALA A 98 -3.13 -11.60 18.66
N LEU A 99 -3.43 -11.94 17.42
CA LEU A 99 -3.77 -13.31 17.00
C LEU A 99 -2.59 -14.27 17.19
N GLU A 100 -1.37 -13.86 16.87
CA GLU A 100 -0.16 -14.66 17.01
C GLU A 100 0.14 -15.02 18.47
N THR A 101 -0.22 -14.14 19.42
CA THR A 101 -0.08 -14.46 20.86
C THR A 101 -0.97 -15.61 21.34
N GLY A 102 -1.93 -16.05 20.53
CA GLY A 102 -2.93 -17.07 20.89
C GLY A 102 -3.94 -16.67 21.98
N LYS A 103 -3.82 -15.45 22.52
CA LYS A 103 -4.73 -14.94 23.56
C LYS A 103 -6.07 -14.49 23.01
N ILE A 104 -6.14 -14.18 21.73
CA ILE A 104 -7.36 -13.82 21.02
C ILE A 104 -7.50 -14.62 19.74
N THR A 105 -8.72 -14.76 19.28
CA THR A 105 -9.08 -15.39 18.01
C THR A 105 -9.88 -14.42 17.18
N SER A 106 -10.09 -14.73 15.89
CA SER A 106 -10.95 -13.92 15.00
C SER A 106 -12.41 -13.83 15.48
N PHE A 107 -12.83 -14.69 16.41
CA PHE A 107 -14.17 -14.69 16.99
C PHE A 107 -14.23 -14.06 18.38
N THR A 108 -13.11 -13.56 18.91
CA THR A 108 -13.07 -12.91 20.23
C THR A 108 -13.87 -11.62 20.17
N GLN A 109 -14.88 -11.51 21.01
CA GLN A 109 -15.71 -10.32 21.14
C GLN A 109 -15.13 -9.37 22.19
N PHE A 110 -15.14 -8.10 21.88
CA PHE A 110 -14.71 -7.02 22.78
C PHE A 110 -15.88 -6.09 23.06
N ASP A 111 -16.10 -5.76 24.33
CA ASP A 111 -17.09 -4.75 24.69
C ASP A 111 -16.48 -3.33 24.50
N ALA A 112 -16.90 -2.68 23.43
CA ALA A 112 -16.46 -1.33 23.08
C ALA A 112 -17.44 -0.22 23.48
N ARG A 113 -18.47 -0.53 24.28
CA ARG A 113 -19.49 0.45 24.75
C ARG A 113 -18.90 1.48 25.69
N PHE A 114 -17.91 1.10 26.45
CA PHE A 114 -17.27 1.99 27.42
C PHE A 114 -15.93 2.50 26.89
N PRO A 115 -15.58 3.76 27.23
CA PRO A 115 -14.29 4.30 26.86
C PRO A 115 -13.16 3.55 27.56
N LEU A 116 -12.09 3.24 26.79
CA LEU A 116 -10.89 2.63 27.33
C LEU A 116 -9.98 3.68 27.95
N LYS A 117 -9.70 3.57 29.23
CA LYS A 117 -8.76 4.45 29.92
C LYS A 117 -7.35 3.83 29.91
N VAL A 118 -6.40 4.51 29.26
CA VAL A 118 -5.00 4.10 29.21
C VAL A 118 -4.15 5.22 29.82
N GLY A 119 -3.73 5.05 31.07
CA GLY A 119 -3.06 6.11 31.82
C GLY A 119 -3.95 7.35 31.92
N ARG A 120 -3.45 8.50 31.41
CA ARG A 120 -4.21 9.78 31.38
C ARG A 120 -5.10 9.94 30.13
N PHE A 121 -5.03 9.01 29.18
CA PHE A 121 -5.80 9.09 27.95
C PHE A 121 -7.10 8.30 28.04
N ILE A 122 -8.18 8.89 27.55
CA ILE A 122 -9.49 8.26 27.41
C ILE A 122 -9.75 8.06 25.93
N ILE A 123 -9.86 6.80 25.50
CA ILE A 123 -10.10 6.42 24.11
C ILE A 123 -11.58 6.04 23.99
N HIS A 124 -12.35 6.87 23.29
CA HIS A 124 -13.73 6.59 22.98
C HIS A 124 -13.82 5.69 21.75
N GLY A 125 -14.46 4.51 21.87
CA GLY A 125 -14.86 3.70 20.73
C GLY A 125 -15.89 4.48 19.90
N LYS A 126 -15.68 4.62 18.58
CA LYS A 126 -16.80 4.97 17.71
C LYS A 126 -17.73 3.78 17.69
N ILE A 127 -18.88 3.88 18.32
CA ILE A 127 -20.00 2.99 18.11
C ILE A 127 -20.26 3.03 16.60
N ALA A 128 -20.09 1.89 15.92
CA ALA A 128 -20.56 1.76 14.55
C ALA A 128 -22.05 2.10 14.60
N ARG A 129 -22.43 3.28 14.14
CA ARG A 129 -23.83 3.57 13.84
C ARG A 129 -24.21 2.54 12.79
N GLU A 130 -25.23 1.78 13.13
CA GLU A 130 -25.91 0.82 12.31
C GLU A 130 -25.86 1.26 10.84
N ILE A 131 -25.32 0.40 10.02
CA ILE A 131 -25.69 0.39 8.61
C ILE A 131 -27.14 -0.12 8.63
N GLY A 132 -28.03 0.81 8.85
CA GLY A 132 -29.45 0.59 8.87
C GLY A 132 -29.93 0.37 7.46
N ALA A 133 -30.68 -0.70 7.34
CA ALA A 133 -31.78 -1.00 6.41
C ALA A 133 -31.71 -0.39 5.00
#